data_3bcfcb03355e398b05868f94c6b4f0d1
#
_entry.id   3bcfcb03355e398b05868f94c6b4f0d1
#
_cell.length_a   1.000
_cell.length_b   1.000
_cell.length_c   1.000
_cell.angle_alpha   90.00
_cell.angle_beta   90.00
_cell.angle_gamma   90.00
#
_symmetry.space_group_name_H-M   'P 1'
#
loop_
_entity.id
_entity.type
_entity.pdbx_description
1 polymer ?
#
loop_
_entity_poly.entity_id
_entity_poly.type
_entity_poly.pdbx_seq_one_letter_code
_entity_poly.pdbx_strand_id
1 'polypeptide(L)'
;MQADGHKLILLTMRCGKDLKDALAFCADRGVKFWAVNDNPDQHSWTSSPKVYAQLYIDDLALGTPMADGTVDWFKIEKLIPMWLLEPSHKFVIHAKEER
;
A
#
# COMPACT_ATOMS: atom_id res chain seq x y z
N MET A 1 1.74 -3.39 -9.87
CA MET A 1 2.70 -3.14 -8.79
C MET A 1 3.20 -4.43 -8.16
N GLN A 2 2.34 -5.21 -7.55
CA GLN A 2 2.76 -6.47 -6.92
C GLN A 2 3.38 -7.45 -7.92
N ALA A 3 2.79 -7.55 -9.11
CA ALA A 3 3.28 -8.45 -10.15
C ALA A 3 4.70 -8.11 -10.62
N ASP A 4 5.14 -6.88 -10.40
CA ASP A 4 6.48 -6.42 -10.76
C ASP A 4 7.52 -6.67 -9.65
N GLY A 5 7.15 -7.40 -8.61
CA GLY A 5 8.05 -7.71 -7.50
C GLY A 5 8.05 -6.67 -6.38
N HIS A 6 7.17 -5.69 -6.41
CA HIS A 6 7.06 -4.72 -5.35
C HIS A 6 6.46 -5.34 -4.09
N LYS A 7 6.94 -4.92 -2.95
CA LYS A 7 6.37 -5.30 -1.67
C LYS A 7 5.33 -4.28 -1.26
N LEU A 8 4.10 -4.74 -1.04
CA LEU A 8 3.00 -3.87 -0.67
C LEU A 8 2.80 -3.90 0.84
N ILE A 9 2.75 -2.73 1.44
CA ILE A 9 2.47 -2.56 2.85
C ILE A 9 1.11 -1.89 2.98
N LEU A 10 0.19 -2.55 3.68
CA LEU A 10 -1.12 -1.95 3.96
C LEU A 10 -1.01 -1.07 5.20
N LEU A 11 -1.40 0.19 5.06
CA LEU A 11 -1.52 1.11 6.18
C LEU A 11 -3.01 1.28 6.46
N THR A 12 -3.46 0.90 7.66
CA THR A 12 -4.89 0.87 7.96
C THR A 12 -5.15 1.07 9.44
N MET A 13 -6.31 1.63 9.75
CA MET A 13 -6.81 1.71 11.12
C MET A 13 -7.58 0.46 11.53
N ARG A 14 -7.85 -0.45 10.61
CA ARG A 14 -8.57 -1.68 10.90
C ARG A 14 -7.74 -2.60 11.78
N CYS A 15 -8.39 -3.35 12.65
CA CYS A 15 -7.75 -4.35 13.49
C CYS A 15 -8.70 -5.53 13.69
N GLY A 16 -8.21 -6.61 14.30
CA GLY A 16 -9.02 -7.78 14.62
C GLY A 16 -9.73 -8.36 13.42
N LYS A 17 -11.02 -8.64 13.55
CA LYS A 17 -11.82 -9.25 12.50
C LYS A 17 -11.93 -8.35 11.27
N ASP A 18 -12.08 -7.04 11.46
CA ASP A 18 -12.17 -6.12 10.33
C ASP A 18 -10.91 -6.15 9.48
N LEU A 19 -9.75 -6.27 10.10
CA LEU A 19 -8.50 -6.40 9.36
C LEU A 19 -8.42 -7.73 8.62
N LYS A 20 -8.81 -8.82 9.26
CA LYS A 20 -8.83 -10.14 8.61
C LYS A 20 -9.75 -10.14 7.39
N ASP A 21 -10.92 -9.54 7.53
CA ASP A 21 -11.88 -9.46 6.44
C ASP A 21 -11.33 -8.63 5.27
N ALA A 22 -10.66 -7.52 5.56
CA ALA A 22 -10.05 -6.68 4.53
C ALA A 22 -8.93 -7.41 3.80
N LEU A 23 -8.07 -8.13 4.53
CA LEU A 23 -6.97 -8.90 3.93
C LEU A 23 -7.51 -10.03 3.07
N ALA A 24 -8.56 -10.73 3.52
CA ALA A 24 -9.20 -11.79 2.75
C ALA A 24 -9.83 -11.23 1.47
N PHE A 25 -10.51 -10.09 1.57
CA PHE A 25 -11.09 -9.41 0.42
C PHE A 25 -10.03 -9.12 -0.65
N CYS A 26 -8.90 -8.58 -0.24
CA CYS A 26 -7.80 -8.27 -1.16
C CYS A 26 -7.17 -9.53 -1.73
N ALA A 27 -6.96 -10.56 -0.89
CA ALA A 27 -6.37 -11.81 -1.33
C ALA A 27 -7.22 -12.52 -2.39
N ASP A 28 -8.55 -12.49 -2.24
CA ASP A 28 -9.48 -13.05 -3.22
C ASP A 28 -9.36 -12.38 -4.58
N ARG A 29 -8.82 -11.17 -4.62
CA ARG A 29 -8.58 -10.40 -5.84
C ARG A 29 -7.13 -10.40 -6.27
N GLY A 30 -6.34 -11.30 -5.69
CA GLY A 30 -4.94 -11.46 -6.06
C GLY A 30 -3.97 -10.45 -5.45
N VAL A 31 -4.43 -9.67 -4.47
CA VAL A 31 -3.57 -8.70 -3.79
C VAL A 31 -3.17 -9.21 -2.42
N LYS A 32 -1.89 -9.44 -2.23
CA LYS A 32 -1.33 -9.89 -0.95
C LYS A 32 -0.35 -8.84 -0.43
N PHE A 33 -0.53 -8.46 0.83
CA PHE A 33 0.35 -7.50 1.46
C PHE A 33 1.51 -8.21 2.14
N TRP A 34 2.71 -7.65 1.95
CA TRP A 34 3.91 -8.15 2.60
C TRP A 34 3.89 -7.88 4.11
N ALA A 35 3.30 -6.75 4.50
CA ALA A 35 3.17 -6.37 5.90
C ALA A 35 1.98 -5.44 6.09
N VAL A 36 1.54 -5.28 7.34
CA VAL A 36 0.45 -4.39 7.73
C VAL A 36 0.98 -3.43 8.79
N ASN A 37 0.88 -2.14 8.53
CA ASN A 37 1.31 -1.06 9.43
C ASN A 37 2.77 -1.20 9.89
N ASP A 38 3.60 -1.86 9.10
CA ASP A 38 4.97 -2.15 9.49
C ASP A 38 5.83 -2.39 8.26
N ASN A 39 7.11 -2.08 8.38
CA ASN A 39 8.13 -2.52 7.46
C ASN A 39 9.14 -3.34 8.25
N PRO A 40 9.03 -4.69 8.25
CA PRO A 40 9.90 -5.54 9.05
C PRO A 40 11.39 -5.33 8.81
N ASP A 41 11.78 -4.94 7.60
CA ASP A 41 13.19 -4.77 7.26
C ASP A 41 13.82 -3.53 7.95
N GLN A 42 13.00 -2.55 8.36
CA GLN A 42 13.55 -1.33 8.95
C GLN A 42 13.99 -1.49 10.39
N HIS A 43 13.55 -2.52 11.07
CA HIS A 43 13.83 -2.68 12.52
C HIS A 43 15.32 -2.87 12.81
N SER A 44 16.11 -3.26 11.82
CA SER A 44 17.56 -3.42 11.97
C SER A 44 18.32 -2.09 11.99
N TRP A 45 17.69 -0.99 11.56
CA TRP A 45 18.41 0.29 11.45
C TRP A 45 17.65 1.49 12.03
N THR A 46 16.39 1.32 12.43
CA THR A 46 15.66 2.42 13.08
C THR A 46 14.57 1.89 13.99
N SER A 47 14.29 2.63 15.06
CA SER A 47 13.14 2.41 15.93
C SER A 47 12.00 3.39 15.64
N SER A 48 12.11 4.17 14.57
CA SER A 48 11.07 5.13 14.21
C SER A 48 9.73 4.42 13.96
N PRO A 49 8.63 4.97 14.45
CA PRO A 49 7.30 4.41 14.19
C PRO A 49 6.82 4.63 12.76
N LYS A 50 7.47 5.53 12.00
CA LYS A 50 7.08 5.76 10.64
C LYS A 50 7.47 4.59 9.74
N VAL A 51 6.48 4.04 9.03
CA VAL A 51 6.72 2.94 8.10
C VAL A 51 7.47 3.46 6.87
N TYR A 52 8.68 2.96 6.64
CA TYR A 52 9.49 3.37 5.51
C TYR A 52 9.05 2.69 4.22
N ALA A 53 8.94 3.47 3.16
CA ALA A 53 8.68 2.97 1.81
C ALA A 53 9.15 3.98 0.77
N GLN A 54 9.34 3.54 -0.46
CA GLN A 54 9.73 4.40 -1.56
C GLN A 54 8.54 5.17 -2.14
N LEU A 55 7.32 4.66 -1.92
CA LEU A 55 6.11 5.31 -2.43
C LEU A 55 4.97 5.13 -1.45
N TYR A 56 4.24 6.21 -1.21
CA TYR A 56 3.03 6.20 -0.39
C TYR A 56 1.85 6.58 -1.27
N ILE A 57 0.80 5.77 -1.20
CA ILE A 57 -0.49 6.06 -1.84
C ILE A 57 -1.54 6.12 -0.75
N ASP A 58 -2.15 7.27 -0.57
CA ASP A 58 -3.09 7.52 0.52
C ASP A 58 -4.28 8.28 -0.04
N ASP A 59 -5.49 7.72 0.14
CA ASP A 59 -6.73 8.33 -0.35
C ASP A 59 -7.06 9.66 0.32
N LEU A 60 -6.44 9.94 1.45
CA LEU A 60 -6.60 11.21 2.17
C LEU A 60 -5.47 12.21 1.87
N ALA A 61 -4.47 11.81 1.09
CA ALA A 61 -3.37 12.70 0.76
C ALA A 61 -3.75 13.69 -0.32
N LEU A 62 -3.31 14.93 -0.14
CA LEU A 62 -3.55 15.98 -1.12
C LEU A 62 -2.90 15.60 -2.46
N GLY A 63 -3.66 15.69 -3.54
CA GLY A 63 -3.15 15.44 -4.88
C GLY A 63 -3.26 14.00 -5.35
N THR A 64 -3.65 13.07 -4.49
CA THR A 64 -3.88 11.68 -4.93
C THR A 64 -5.03 11.65 -5.95
N PRO A 65 -4.82 11.10 -7.15
CA PRO A 65 -5.89 10.97 -8.15
C PRO A 65 -7.05 10.13 -7.61
N MET A 66 -8.25 10.69 -7.68
CA MET A 66 -9.46 10.06 -7.19
C MET A 66 -10.50 9.94 -8.30
N ALA A 67 -11.32 8.90 -8.23
CA ALA A 67 -12.45 8.70 -9.12
C ALA A 67 -13.60 8.08 -8.31
N ASP A 68 -14.76 8.73 -8.35
CA ASP A 68 -15.96 8.25 -7.65
C ASP A 68 -15.74 7.97 -6.15
N GLY A 69 -14.94 8.82 -5.49
CA GLY A 69 -14.67 8.68 -4.05
C GLY A 69 -13.63 7.63 -3.69
N THR A 70 -13.01 6.98 -4.66
CA THR A 70 -11.95 6.01 -4.44
C THR A 70 -10.70 6.41 -5.22
N VAL A 71 -9.56 5.78 -4.87
CA VAL A 71 -8.30 6.04 -5.57
C VAL A 71 -8.41 5.61 -7.03
N ASP A 72 -7.99 6.49 -7.93
CA ASP A 72 -7.92 6.18 -9.36
C ASP A 72 -6.62 5.47 -9.67
N TRP A 73 -6.62 4.15 -9.53
CA TRP A 73 -5.43 3.32 -9.71
C TRP A 73 -4.87 3.39 -11.13
N PHE A 74 -5.73 3.62 -12.11
CA PHE A 74 -5.29 3.75 -13.50
C PHE A 74 -4.39 4.98 -13.68
N LYS A 75 -4.77 6.11 -13.08
CA LYS A 75 -3.94 7.31 -13.09
C LYS A 75 -2.70 7.16 -12.22
N ILE A 76 -2.81 6.49 -11.08
CA ILE A 76 -1.67 6.24 -10.19
C ILE A 76 -0.55 5.53 -10.96
N GLU A 77 -0.87 4.47 -11.69
CA GLU A 77 0.14 3.74 -12.45
C GLU A 77 0.90 4.63 -13.45
N LYS A 78 0.19 5.58 -14.06
CA LYS A 78 0.81 6.51 -15.01
C LYS A 78 1.71 7.53 -14.36
N LEU A 79 1.49 7.83 -13.08
CA LEU A 79 2.25 8.84 -12.37
C LEU A 79 3.51 8.29 -11.71
N ILE A 80 3.63 6.97 -11.57
CA ILE A 80 4.78 6.38 -10.91
C ILE A 80 6.03 6.55 -11.77
N PRO A 81 7.08 7.23 -11.25
CA PRO A 81 8.33 7.36 -12.01
C PRO A 81 8.96 6.00 -12.32
N MET A 82 9.59 5.88 -13.49
CA MET A 82 10.17 4.62 -13.92
C MET A 82 11.19 4.05 -12.93
N TRP A 83 11.96 4.91 -12.26
CA TRP A 83 12.96 4.44 -11.29
C TRP A 83 12.33 3.78 -10.07
N LEU A 84 11.07 4.11 -9.75
CA LEU A 84 10.34 3.44 -8.67
C LEU A 84 9.78 2.09 -9.08
N LEU A 85 9.75 1.79 -10.38
CA LEU A 85 9.23 0.53 -10.87
C LEU A 85 10.24 -0.61 -10.76
N GLU A 86 11.46 -0.34 -10.29
CA GLU A 86 12.42 -1.40 -10.02
C GLU A 86 11.88 -2.36 -8.97
N PRO A 87 12.12 -3.68 -9.16
CA PRO A 87 11.66 -4.69 -8.19
C PRO A 87 12.17 -4.42 -6.78
N SER A 88 11.44 -4.89 -5.78
CA SER A 88 11.73 -4.82 -4.35
C SER A 88 11.50 -3.46 -3.68
N HIS A 89 11.19 -2.40 -4.42
CA HIS A 89 10.73 -1.17 -3.77
C HIS A 89 9.44 -1.43 -2.99
N LYS A 90 9.31 -0.75 -1.86
CA LYS A 90 8.17 -0.92 -0.97
C LYS A 90 7.17 0.20 -1.19
N PHE A 91 5.92 -0.17 -1.40
CA PHE A 91 4.83 0.78 -1.59
C PHE A 91 3.88 0.68 -0.42
N VAL A 92 3.69 1.79 0.27
CA VAL A 92 2.66 1.90 1.31
C VAL A 92 1.35 2.30 0.64
N ILE A 93 0.32 1.55 0.94
CA ILE A 93 -1.01 1.81 0.42
C ILE A 93 -1.94 2.07 1.59
N HIS A 94 -2.51 3.27 1.64
CA HIS A 94 -3.56 3.63 2.55
C HIS A 94 -4.73 4.12 1.72
N ALA A 95 -5.59 3.21 1.34
CA ALA A 95 -6.74 3.51 0.51
C ALA A 95 -7.97 2.89 1.14
N LYS A 96 -9.11 3.48 0.82
CA LYS A 96 -10.39 2.97 1.28
C LYS A 96 -10.67 1.66 0.57
N GLU A 97 -10.69 0.57 1.33
CA GLU A 97 -11.05 -0.73 0.77
C GLU A 97 -12.54 -0.77 0.47
N GLU A 98 -12.92 -1.60 -0.48
CA GLU A 98 -14.31 -1.88 -0.77
C GLU A 98 -15.00 -2.52 0.44
N ARG A 99 -16.22 -2.10 0.70
CA ARG A 99 -16.98 -2.56 1.85
C ARG A 99 -18.28 -3.21 1.42
#